data_30a9b5f5dc707bc4a5b20924db4ea173
#
_entry.id   30a9b5f5dc707bc4a5b20924db4ea173
#
_cell.length_a   1.000
_cell.length_b   1.000
_cell.length_c   1.000
_cell.angle_alpha   90.00
_cell.angle_beta   90.00
_cell.angle_gamma   90.00
#
_symmetry.space_group_name_H-M   'P 1'
#
loop_
_entity.id
_entity.type
_entity.pdbx_description
1 polymer ?
#
loop_
_entity_poly.entity_id
_entity_poly.type
_entity_poly.pdbx_seq_one_letter_code
_entity_poly.pdbx_strand_id
1 'polypeptide(L)'
;MDKSITNDMKKRNTLWMIAAMFIVAMTGLVGCTKTYKILLDTQDLWFGLDAGTQTLEIDANCEWFITKNDDADWYTLSTMEGKKDATITVTVEALEDADFRGSSFVINSPGGHVHRTVFISQNKLDFDGMVNKIFGVMSVEHWNTDYYGMIIEDSYRAYTYDPYDTTSGYLMYFLEGGRGYQRDHHTDTVAWWGFTYNFDVVNQILNISFETVDGSPESYSPAVLTASDSLYRIFHEYKDNFWERADMRKVGTIDPGEKEGMMRKAAKRKEGQPMFMTE
;
A
#
# COMPACT_ATOMS: atom_id res chain seq x y z
N MET A 1 -30.09 79.02 -4.28
CA MET A 1 -29.55 77.74 -3.65
C MET A 1 -29.85 76.62 -4.65
N ASP A 2 -28.81 76.10 -5.25
CA ASP A 2 -28.83 75.41 -6.53
C ASP A 2 -29.37 73.98 -6.42
N LYS A 3 -30.50 73.69 -7.10
CA LYS A 3 -31.09 72.32 -7.17
C LYS A 3 -30.19 71.28 -7.83
N SER A 4 -29.13 71.71 -8.51
CA SER A 4 -28.15 70.85 -9.18
C SER A 4 -27.23 70.10 -8.16
N ILE A 5 -26.78 70.81 -7.12
CA ILE A 5 -25.85 70.28 -6.12
C ILE A 5 -26.51 69.18 -5.25
N THR A 6 -27.81 69.33 -4.94
CA THR A 6 -28.57 68.36 -4.14
C THR A 6 -28.89 67.08 -4.91
N ASN A 7 -29.03 67.11 -6.23
CA ASN A 7 -29.25 65.93 -7.07
C ASN A 7 -27.96 65.09 -7.25
N ASP A 8 -26.79 65.74 -7.36
CA ASP A 8 -25.51 65.08 -7.48
C ASP A 8 -25.11 64.37 -6.17
N MET A 9 -25.36 64.95 -5.01
CA MET A 9 -25.12 64.30 -3.72
C MET A 9 -26.08 63.13 -3.52
N LYS A 10 -27.33 63.21 -3.96
CA LYS A 10 -28.26 62.08 -3.85
C LYS A 10 -27.87 60.92 -4.76
N LYS A 11 -27.43 61.14 -6.00
CA LYS A 11 -26.90 60.11 -6.90
C LYS A 11 -25.65 59.48 -6.37
N ARG A 12 -24.73 60.24 -5.81
CA ARG A 12 -23.48 59.76 -5.24
C ARG A 12 -23.72 58.88 -4.03
N ASN A 13 -24.62 59.22 -3.12
CA ASN A 13 -24.97 58.40 -1.98
C ASN A 13 -25.71 57.11 -2.37
N THR A 14 -26.53 57.13 -3.41
CA THR A 14 -27.19 55.92 -3.96
C THR A 14 -26.17 54.98 -4.59
N LEU A 15 -25.16 55.52 -5.30
CA LEU A 15 -24.09 54.70 -5.88
C LEU A 15 -23.24 54.05 -4.80
N TRP A 16 -22.92 54.74 -3.71
CA TRP A 16 -22.18 54.19 -2.57
C TRP A 16 -22.99 53.12 -1.82
N MET A 17 -24.31 53.27 -1.68
CA MET A 17 -25.16 52.24 -1.07
C MET A 17 -25.27 50.99 -1.94
N ILE A 18 -25.35 51.13 -3.27
CA ILE A 18 -25.35 50.00 -4.19
C ILE A 18 -23.98 49.26 -4.17
N ALA A 19 -22.87 50.01 -4.17
CA ALA A 19 -21.53 49.43 -4.06
C ALA A 19 -21.33 48.71 -2.71
N ALA A 20 -21.82 49.26 -1.61
CA ALA A 20 -21.76 48.63 -0.30
C ALA A 20 -22.62 47.35 -0.23
N MET A 21 -23.80 47.30 -0.86
CA MET A 21 -24.62 46.10 -0.97
C MET A 21 -23.95 45.02 -1.81
N PHE A 22 -23.25 45.36 -2.88
CA PHE A 22 -22.50 44.41 -3.70
C PHE A 22 -21.30 43.82 -2.94
N ILE A 23 -20.59 44.62 -2.12
CA ILE A 23 -19.50 44.14 -1.29
C ILE A 23 -20.00 43.17 -0.21
N VAL A 24 -21.14 43.47 0.43
CA VAL A 24 -21.75 42.58 1.44
C VAL A 24 -22.28 41.29 0.78
N ALA A 25 -22.80 41.36 -0.46
CA ALA A 25 -23.24 40.17 -1.18
C ALA A 25 -22.08 39.29 -1.63
N MET A 26 -20.90 39.85 -1.95
CA MET A 26 -19.70 39.07 -2.29
C MET A 26 -19.03 38.44 -1.07
N THR A 27 -19.11 39.06 0.11
CA THR A 27 -18.54 38.46 1.34
C THR A 27 -19.41 37.33 1.93
N GLY A 28 -20.69 37.27 1.56
CA GLY A 28 -21.60 36.18 1.95
C GLY A 28 -21.45 34.87 1.14
N LEU A 29 -20.66 34.89 0.06
CA LEU A 29 -20.44 33.71 -0.80
C LEU A 29 -19.13 32.95 -0.51
N VAL A 30 -18.41 33.30 0.55
CA VAL A 30 -17.38 32.39 1.08
C VAL A 30 -18.12 31.25 1.75
N GLY A 31 -18.65 30.36 0.94
CA GLY A 31 -19.15 29.07 1.42
C GLY A 31 -18.03 28.40 2.19
N CYS A 32 -18.25 28.19 3.48
CA CYS A 32 -17.36 27.34 4.28
C CYS A 32 -17.37 25.97 3.63
N THR A 33 -16.39 25.67 2.78
CA THR A 33 -16.23 24.33 2.19
C THR A 33 -15.93 23.39 3.34
N LYS A 34 -16.93 22.59 3.72
CA LYS A 34 -16.77 21.59 4.77
C LYS A 34 -15.74 20.59 4.29
N THR A 35 -14.54 20.64 4.85
CA THR A 35 -13.50 19.67 4.55
C THR A 35 -13.84 18.38 5.29
N TYR A 36 -14.12 17.33 4.57
CA TYR A 36 -14.32 15.98 5.11
C TYR A 36 -12.95 15.33 5.37
N LYS A 37 -12.84 14.62 6.50
CA LYS A 37 -11.63 13.89 6.88
C LYS A 37 -12.03 12.49 7.34
N ILE A 38 -11.37 11.46 6.80
CA ILE A 38 -11.36 10.10 7.30
C ILE A 38 -9.92 9.61 7.21
N LEU A 39 -9.28 9.38 8.34
CA LEU A 39 -7.95 8.80 8.44
C LEU A 39 -8.07 7.44 9.13
N LEU A 40 -7.21 6.52 8.76
CA LEU A 40 -7.13 5.18 9.33
C LEU A 40 -5.73 4.98 9.90
N ASP A 41 -5.61 4.23 10.98
CA ASP A 41 -4.33 3.78 11.53
C ASP A 41 -3.66 2.73 10.64
N THR A 42 -4.47 1.95 9.90
CA THR A 42 -4.00 1.00 8.88
C THR A 42 -5.04 0.86 7.76
N GLN A 43 -4.60 0.41 6.60
CA GLN A 43 -5.47 0.01 5.48
C GLN A 43 -5.36 -1.48 5.17
N ASP A 44 -4.49 -2.20 5.87
CA ASP A 44 -4.25 -3.62 5.69
C ASP A 44 -4.38 -4.36 7.02
N LEU A 45 -5.28 -5.34 7.06
CA LEU A 45 -5.51 -6.21 8.20
C LEU A 45 -5.14 -7.64 7.82
N TRP A 46 -4.15 -8.20 8.52
CA TRP A 46 -3.62 -9.51 8.21
C TRP A 46 -3.84 -10.48 9.35
N PHE A 47 -4.38 -11.64 9.01
CA PHE A 47 -4.70 -12.70 9.95
C PHE A 47 -3.97 -13.98 9.56
N GLY A 48 -3.59 -14.77 10.57
CA GLY A 48 -3.17 -16.15 10.40
C GLY A 48 -4.32 -17.07 10.02
N LEU A 49 -4.07 -18.38 9.91
CA LEU A 49 -5.11 -19.36 9.54
C LEU A 49 -6.20 -19.50 10.58
N ASP A 50 -5.88 -19.25 11.85
CA ASP A 50 -6.84 -19.36 12.96
C ASP A 50 -7.86 -18.22 12.91
N ALA A 51 -9.02 -18.45 13.52
CA ALA A 51 -9.97 -17.38 13.80
C ALA A 51 -9.34 -16.31 14.68
N GLY A 52 -9.63 -15.03 14.39
CA GLY A 52 -8.99 -13.93 15.11
C GLY A 52 -9.75 -12.62 15.02
N THR A 53 -9.26 -11.64 15.77
CA THR A 53 -9.80 -10.28 15.76
C THR A 53 -8.68 -9.27 15.72
N GLN A 54 -8.89 -8.17 14.94
CA GLN A 54 -8.07 -6.98 14.96
C GLN A 54 -8.94 -5.73 15.03
N THR A 55 -8.37 -4.62 15.45
CA THR A 55 -9.07 -3.33 15.50
C THR A 55 -8.54 -2.42 14.41
N LEU A 56 -9.44 -1.62 13.86
CA LEU A 56 -9.16 -0.54 12.94
C LEU A 56 -9.64 0.76 13.56
N GLU A 57 -8.76 1.74 13.72
CA GLU A 57 -9.09 3.04 14.23
C GLU A 57 -9.42 4.04 13.13
N ILE A 58 -10.55 4.72 13.28
CA ILE A 58 -11.00 5.77 12.36
C ILE A 58 -10.94 7.11 13.09
N ASP A 59 -10.16 8.06 12.56
CA ASP A 59 -10.19 9.47 12.94
C ASP A 59 -10.99 10.24 11.87
N ALA A 60 -12.22 10.64 12.19
CA ALA A 60 -13.12 11.29 11.24
C ALA A 60 -13.82 12.53 11.82
N ASN A 61 -13.99 13.55 11.00
CA ASN A 61 -14.75 14.75 11.33
C ASN A 61 -16.17 14.76 10.72
N CYS A 62 -16.61 13.66 10.14
CA CYS A 62 -17.88 13.52 9.44
C CYS A 62 -18.55 12.18 9.74
N GLU A 63 -19.79 12.03 9.32
CA GLU A 63 -20.45 10.74 9.23
C GLU A 63 -19.75 9.87 8.20
N TRP A 64 -19.75 8.56 8.42
CA TRP A 64 -19.19 7.58 7.49
C TRP A 64 -19.98 6.28 7.51
N PHE A 65 -19.90 5.52 6.44
CA PHE A 65 -20.50 4.20 6.32
C PHE A 65 -19.58 3.27 5.54
N ILE A 66 -19.72 1.98 5.78
CA ILE A 66 -18.92 0.93 5.16
C ILE A 66 -19.72 0.22 4.08
N THR A 67 -19.05 -0.05 2.97
CA THR A 67 -19.54 -0.91 1.90
C THR A 67 -18.52 -2.04 1.69
N LYS A 68 -18.95 -3.30 1.83
CA LYS A 68 -18.12 -4.45 1.43
C LYS A 68 -18.02 -4.51 -0.09
N ASN A 69 -16.84 -4.83 -0.60
CA ASN A 69 -16.60 -4.92 -2.05
C ASN A 69 -17.02 -6.28 -2.65
N ASP A 70 -17.26 -7.27 -1.79
CA ASP A 70 -17.69 -8.61 -2.15
C ASP A 70 -18.71 -9.16 -1.13
N ASP A 71 -19.25 -10.33 -1.41
CA ASP A 71 -20.19 -11.04 -0.54
C ASP A 71 -19.46 -11.97 0.46
N ALA A 72 -18.21 -11.64 0.82
CA ALA A 72 -17.43 -12.42 1.79
C ALA A 72 -18.14 -12.51 3.14
N ASP A 73 -18.41 -13.72 3.58
CA ASP A 73 -19.09 -14.06 4.83
C ASP A 73 -18.13 -14.49 5.95
N TRP A 74 -16.86 -14.74 5.61
CA TRP A 74 -15.83 -15.21 6.52
C TRP A 74 -15.27 -14.14 7.46
N TYR A 75 -15.67 -12.88 7.31
CA TYR A 75 -15.35 -11.80 8.24
C TYR A 75 -16.57 -10.96 8.60
N THR A 76 -16.54 -10.43 9.82
CA THR A 76 -17.56 -9.52 10.35
C THR A 76 -16.93 -8.25 10.86
N LEU A 77 -17.72 -7.17 10.82
CA LEU A 77 -17.37 -5.85 11.36
C LEU A 77 -18.30 -5.50 12.52
N SER A 78 -17.75 -4.93 13.59
CA SER A 78 -18.54 -4.55 14.77
C SER A 78 -19.57 -3.45 14.49
N THR A 79 -19.35 -2.63 13.47
CA THR A 79 -20.27 -1.61 12.99
C THR A 79 -20.05 -1.34 11.50
N MET A 80 -21.12 -0.90 10.82
CA MET A 80 -21.08 -0.53 9.40
C MET A 80 -21.22 0.98 9.17
N GLU A 81 -21.38 1.78 10.24
CA GLU A 81 -21.53 3.23 10.14
C GLU A 81 -21.09 3.93 11.43
N GLY A 82 -20.77 5.22 11.31
CA GLY A 82 -20.43 6.08 12.44
C GLY A 82 -20.52 7.57 12.10
N LYS A 83 -20.32 8.41 13.12
CA LYS A 83 -20.49 9.87 12.99
C LYS A 83 -19.21 10.67 13.18
N LYS A 84 -18.20 10.07 13.79
CA LYS A 84 -16.90 10.65 14.16
C LYS A 84 -15.89 9.53 14.31
N ASP A 85 -14.87 9.77 15.14
CA ASP A 85 -13.86 8.78 15.50
C ASP A 85 -14.51 7.52 16.06
N ALA A 86 -13.98 6.39 15.68
CA ALA A 86 -14.47 5.09 16.12
C ALA A 86 -13.37 4.03 16.01
N THR A 87 -13.53 2.98 16.81
CA THR A 87 -12.74 1.75 16.68
C THR A 87 -13.65 0.65 16.15
N ILE A 88 -13.30 0.08 15.02
CA ILE A 88 -14.01 -1.05 14.42
C ILE A 88 -13.25 -2.32 14.78
N THR A 89 -13.94 -3.33 15.29
CA THR A 89 -13.41 -4.68 15.44
C THR A 89 -13.73 -5.48 14.19
N VAL A 90 -12.70 -6.01 13.55
CA VAL A 90 -12.78 -6.95 12.44
C VAL A 90 -12.52 -8.34 12.98
N THR A 91 -13.45 -9.26 12.78
CA THR A 91 -13.35 -10.65 13.23
C THR A 91 -13.38 -11.56 12.02
N VAL A 92 -12.43 -12.50 11.94
CA VAL A 92 -12.35 -13.51 10.87
C VAL A 92 -12.59 -14.91 11.43
N GLU A 93 -13.18 -15.78 10.63
CA GLU A 93 -13.30 -17.21 10.90
C GLU A 93 -11.97 -17.92 10.58
N ALA A 94 -11.74 -19.14 11.08
CA ALA A 94 -10.61 -19.94 10.70
C ALA A 94 -10.61 -20.29 9.19
N LEU A 95 -9.45 -20.35 8.59
CA LEU A 95 -9.26 -20.78 7.21
C LEU A 95 -8.72 -22.22 7.22
N GLU A 96 -9.59 -23.18 6.90
CA GLU A 96 -9.27 -24.62 7.04
C GLU A 96 -8.78 -25.25 5.74
N ASP A 97 -9.36 -24.83 4.59
CA ASP A 97 -9.21 -25.55 3.31
C ASP A 97 -8.37 -24.83 2.25
N ALA A 98 -7.70 -23.72 2.62
CA ALA A 98 -6.89 -22.95 1.69
C ALA A 98 -5.69 -22.30 2.39
N ASP A 99 -4.68 -21.90 1.63
CA ASP A 99 -3.51 -21.17 2.14
C ASP A 99 -3.72 -19.64 2.16
N PHE A 100 -4.76 -19.16 1.51
CA PHE A 100 -5.04 -17.72 1.36
C PHE A 100 -6.51 -17.44 1.06
N ARG A 101 -7.03 -16.39 1.66
CA ARG A 101 -8.22 -15.65 1.20
C ARG A 101 -8.09 -14.17 1.47
N GLY A 102 -8.70 -13.36 0.63
CA GLY A 102 -8.67 -11.91 0.74
C GLY A 102 -10.00 -11.29 0.40
N SER A 103 -10.28 -10.13 0.98
CA SER A 103 -11.44 -9.30 0.73
C SER A 103 -11.09 -7.84 1.00
N SER A 104 -12.04 -6.95 0.74
CA SER A 104 -11.90 -5.53 1.09
C SER A 104 -13.23 -4.89 1.38
N PHE A 105 -13.18 -3.76 2.08
CA PHE A 105 -14.33 -2.89 2.26
C PHE A 105 -13.91 -1.42 2.11
N VAL A 106 -14.87 -0.56 1.83
CA VAL A 106 -14.64 0.88 1.67
C VAL A 106 -15.40 1.65 2.75
N ILE A 107 -14.70 2.53 3.45
CA ILE A 107 -15.29 3.51 4.36
C ILE A 107 -15.54 4.79 3.57
N ASN A 108 -16.79 5.21 3.47
CA ASN A 108 -17.24 6.32 2.66
C ASN A 108 -17.78 7.46 3.52
N SER A 109 -17.48 8.71 3.15
CA SER A 109 -18.23 9.86 3.65
C SER A 109 -19.54 10.06 2.87
N PRO A 110 -20.56 10.70 3.45
CA PRO A 110 -21.76 11.09 2.72
C PRO A 110 -21.42 11.93 1.48
N GLY A 111 -22.04 11.58 0.35
CA GLY A 111 -21.79 12.22 -0.94
C GLY A 111 -20.47 11.80 -1.61
N GLY A 112 -19.73 10.83 -1.08
CA GLY A 112 -18.52 10.27 -1.71
C GLY A 112 -17.33 11.24 -1.74
N HIS A 113 -17.29 12.25 -0.86
CA HIS A 113 -16.20 13.23 -0.84
C HIS A 113 -14.86 12.65 -0.37
N VAL A 114 -14.91 11.65 0.51
CA VAL A 114 -13.74 10.91 0.99
C VAL A 114 -14.10 9.44 1.04
N HIS A 115 -13.19 8.58 0.60
CA HIS A 115 -13.30 7.13 0.74
C HIS A 115 -11.95 6.54 1.13
N ARG A 116 -11.98 5.42 1.84
CA ARG A 116 -10.79 4.66 2.27
C ARG A 116 -11.06 3.19 2.09
N THR A 117 -10.23 2.54 1.32
CA THR A 117 -10.29 1.08 1.16
C THR A 117 -9.46 0.42 2.25
N VAL A 118 -10.03 -0.60 2.87
CA VAL A 118 -9.33 -1.47 3.82
C VAL A 118 -9.31 -2.88 3.23
N PHE A 119 -8.13 -3.45 3.17
CA PHE A 119 -7.91 -4.82 2.72
C PHE A 119 -7.85 -5.76 3.92
N ILE A 120 -8.46 -6.92 3.78
CA ILE A 120 -8.41 -8.00 4.77
C ILE A 120 -7.79 -9.21 4.09
N SER A 121 -6.75 -9.75 4.67
CA SER A 121 -6.12 -10.98 4.19
C SER A 121 -6.01 -11.98 5.32
N GLN A 122 -6.23 -13.23 5.00
CA GLN A 122 -5.96 -14.35 5.89
C GLN A 122 -5.06 -15.36 5.19
N ASN A 123 -3.91 -15.65 5.80
CA ASN A 123 -2.83 -16.33 5.11
C ASN A 123 -2.11 -17.33 6.02
N LYS A 124 -1.63 -18.38 5.38
CA LYS A 124 -0.58 -19.21 5.98
C LYS A 124 0.76 -18.48 5.90
N LEU A 125 1.42 -18.34 7.03
CA LEU A 125 2.79 -17.82 7.12
C LEU A 125 3.74 -18.98 7.45
N ASP A 126 4.13 -19.73 6.43
CA ASP A 126 5.07 -20.84 6.50
C ASP A 126 6.43 -20.40 5.93
N PHE A 127 7.21 -19.73 6.76
CA PHE A 127 8.53 -19.25 6.35
C PHE A 127 9.53 -20.41 6.13
N ASP A 128 9.40 -21.50 6.86
CA ASP A 128 10.25 -22.68 6.66
C ASP A 128 9.99 -23.33 5.30
N GLY A 129 8.74 -23.29 4.83
CA GLY A 129 8.33 -23.75 3.51
C GLY A 129 8.98 -22.99 2.37
N MET A 130 9.45 -21.75 2.60
CA MET A 130 10.14 -20.95 1.58
C MET A 130 11.61 -21.31 1.41
N VAL A 131 12.24 -21.92 2.42
CA VAL A 131 13.67 -22.24 2.38
C VAL A 131 13.95 -23.30 1.29
N ASN A 132 15.04 -23.11 0.56
CA ASN A 132 15.45 -23.92 -0.60
C ASN A 132 14.46 -23.89 -1.77
N LYS A 133 13.66 -22.82 -1.89
CA LYS A 133 12.74 -22.60 -3.01
C LYS A 133 13.17 -21.40 -3.85
N ILE A 134 12.67 -21.44 -5.08
CA ILE A 134 12.80 -20.35 -6.07
C ILE A 134 11.42 -19.78 -6.29
N PHE A 135 11.28 -18.47 -6.09
CA PHE A 135 10.04 -17.73 -6.34
C PHE A 135 10.25 -16.81 -7.54
N GLY A 136 9.36 -16.94 -8.54
CA GLY A 136 9.28 -16.03 -9.68
C GLY A 136 8.22 -14.97 -9.44
N VAL A 137 8.53 -13.72 -9.76
CA VAL A 137 7.58 -12.62 -9.63
C VAL A 137 6.43 -12.78 -10.63
N MET A 138 5.19 -12.57 -10.16
CA MET A 138 3.98 -12.53 -10.98
C MET A 138 3.51 -11.10 -11.24
N SER A 139 3.58 -10.28 -10.21
CA SER A 139 3.20 -8.86 -10.33
C SER A 139 4.02 -8.02 -9.37
N VAL A 140 4.26 -6.79 -9.80
CA VAL A 140 4.83 -5.73 -8.96
C VAL A 140 3.95 -4.50 -9.14
N GLU A 141 3.55 -3.89 -8.07
CA GLU A 141 2.79 -2.65 -8.07
C GLU A 141 3.56 -1.60 -7.27
N HIS A 142 3.63 -0.41 -7.83
CA HIS A 142 4.24 0.75 -7.19
C HIS A 142 3.23 1.90 -7.16
N TRP A 143 3.24 2.67 -6.07
CA TRP A 143 2.47 3.92 -5.96
C TRP A 143 3.05 4.84 -4.91
N ASN A 144 2.70 6.11 -5.03
CA ASN A 144 2.93 7.08 -3.97
C ASN A 144 1.63 7.39 -3.25
N THR A 145 1.75 7.77 -1.99
CA THR A 145 0.62 8.28 -1.20
C THR A 145 0.82 9.76 -0.88
N ASP A 146 -0.29 10.49 -0.78
CA ASP A 146 -0.30 11.85 -0.27
C ASP A 146 -0.13 11.88 1.26
N TYR A 147 -0.12 13.09 1.83
CA TYR A 147 -0.01 13.29 3.29
C TYR A 147 -1.11 12.56 4.09
N TYR A 148 -2.25 12.25 3.47
CA TYR A 148 -3.36 11.53 4.10
C TYR A 148 -3.35 10.02 3.85
N GLY A 149 -2.29 9.49 3.23
CA GLY A 149 -2.17 8.08 2.88
C GLY A 149 -3.00 7.65 1.66
N MET A 150 -3.50 8.62 0.86
CA MET A 150 -4.23 8.33 -0.37
C MET A 150 -3.27 8.02 -1.51
N ILE A 151 -3.58 7.02 -2.32
CA ILE A 151 -2.83 6.75 -3.55
C ILE A 151 -2.97 7.95 -4.49
N ILE A 152 -1.84 8.48 -4.94
CA ILE A 152 -1.78 9.47 -6.00
C ILE A 152 -1.96 8.72 -7.32
N GLU A 153 -3.13 8.84 -7.96
CA GLU A 153 -3.51 8.03 -9.14
C GLU A 153 -2.46 8.03 -10.25
N ASP A 154 -1.90 9.20 -10.57
CA ASP A 154 -0.87 9.33 -11.61
C ASP A 154 0.45 8.64 -11.26
N SER A 155 0.65 8.25 -10.01
CA SER A 155 1.84 7.54 -9.54
C SER A 155 1.70 6.02 -9.59
N TYR A 156 0.48 5.49 -9.68
CA TYR A 156 0.24 4.05 -9.68
C TYR A 156 0.78 3.40 -10.96
N ARG A 157 1.56 2.35 -10.78
CA ARG A 157 2.08 1.49 -11.85
C ARG A 157 1.89 0.03 -11.45
N ALA A 158 1.48 -0.78 -12.40
CA ALA A 158 1.34 -2.23 -12.23
C ALA A 158 2.04 -2.96 -13.37
N TYR A 159 2.84 -3.94 -13.01
CA TYR A 159 3.61 -4.78 -13.93
C TYR A 159 3.24 -6.24 -13.68
N THR A 160 3.05 -6.99 -14.74
CA THR A 160 2.76 -8.43 -14.67
C THR A 160 3.83 -9.21 -15.41
N TYR A 161 4.22 -10.35 -14.85
CA TYR A 161 5.27 -11.22 -15.37
C TYR A 161 4.76 -12.66 -15.42
N ASP A 162 5.30 -13.43 -16.34
CA ASP A 162 5.21 -14.89 -16.25
C ASP A 162 6.29 -15.38 -15.26
N PRO A 163 5.92 -15.94 -14.10
CA PRO A 163 6.90 -16.36 -13.10
C PRO A 163 7.80 -17.50 -13.58
N TYR A 164 7.43 -18.18 -14.66
CA TYR A 164 8.21 -19.26 -15.28
C TYR A 164 9.11 -18.78 -16.43
N ASP A 165 8.92 -17.54 -16.89
CA ASP A 165 9.77 -16.95 -17.92
C ASP A 165 11.15 -16.61 -17.30
N THR A 166 12.19 -17.19 -17.85
CA THR A 166 13.57 -16.95 -17.42
C THR A 166 14.23 -15.79 -18.17
N THR A 167 13.49 -15.10 -19.04
CA THR A 167 13.98 -13.99 -19.86
C THR A 167 13.48 -12.62 -19.43
N SER A 168 12.47 -12.58 -18.57
CA SER A 168 11.89 -11.36 -18.01
C SER A 168 11.57 -11.50 -16.53
N GLY A 169 11.45 -10.36 -15.83
CA GLY A 169 11.07 -10.33 -14.43
C GLY A 169 12.18 -10.71 -13.45
N TYR A 170 11.79 -11.24 -12.30
CA TYR A 170 12.69 -11.45 -11.17
C TYR A 170 12.49 -12.83 -10.57
N LEU A 171 13.60 -13.46 -10.15
CA LEU A 171 13.59 -14.69 -9.37
C LEU A 171 14.26 -14.44 -8.02
N MET A 172 13.63 -14.88 -6.95
CA MET A 172 14.20 -14.87 -5.61
C MET A 172 14.49 -16.29 -5.14
N TYR A 173 15.70 -16.49 -4.66
CA TYR A 173 16.23 -17.76 -4.17
C TYR A 173 16.47 -17.66 -2.67
N PHE A 174 15.73 -18.38 -1.86
CA PHE A 174 15.90 -18.43 -0.41
C PHE A 174 16.66 -19.70 0.00
N LEU A 175 17.87 -19.52 0.54
CA LEU A 175 18.75 -20.63 0.96
C LEU A 175 18.72 -20.78 2.47
N GLU A 176 19.11 -21.95 2.94
CA GLU A 176 19.36 -22.19 4.36
C GLU A 176 20.41 -21.22 4.93
N GLY A 177 20.30 -20.95 6.24
CA GLY A 177 21.24 -20.09 6.94
C GLY A 177 21.04 -18.59 6.66
N GLY A 178 19.85 -18.19 6.19
CA GLY A 178 19.48 -16.81 6.02
C GLY A 178 20.20 -16.10 4.87
N ARG A 179 20.57 -16.84 3.83
CA ARG A 179 21.15 -16.28 2.60
C ARG A 179 20.20 -16.43 1.44
N GLY A 180 20.27 -15.49 0.48
CA GLY A 180 19.46 -15.54 -0.71
C GLY A 180 20.11 -14.84 -1.89
N TYR A 181 19.51 -15.01 -3.04
CA TYR A 181 19.90 -14.34 -4.28
C TYR A 181 18.67 -13.85 -5.01
N GLN A 182 18.77 -12.66 -5.56
CA GLN A 182 17.81 -12.13 -6.53
C GLN A 182 18.45 -12.19 -7.90
N ARG A 183 17.73 -12.71 -8.89
CA ARG A 183 18.13 -12.73 -10.29
C ARG A 183 17.19 -11.85 -11.07
N ASP A 184 17.71 -10.76 -11.58
CA ASP A 184 16.97 -9.81 -12.41
C ASP A 184 17.18 -10.13 -13.89
N HIS A 185 16.09 -10.18 -14.64
CA HIS A 185 16.10 -10.35 -16.09
C HIS A 185 15.67 -9.07 -16.76
N HIS A 186 16.59 -8.44 -17.46
CA HIS A 186 16.31 -7.40 -18.43
C HIS A 186 16.57 -7.94 -19.82
N THR A 187 15.97 -7.36 -20.84
CA THR A 187 15.92 -7.83 -22.24
C THR A 187 17.26 -8.36 -22.79
N ASP A 188 18.39 -7.84 -22.33
CA ASP A 188 19.73 -8.23 -22.83
C ASP A 188 20.73 -8.58 -21.72
N THR A 189 20.33 -8.49 -20.45
CA THR A 189 21.25 -8.70 -19.31
C THR A 189 20.59 -9.47 -18.18
N VAL A 190 21.40 -10.30 -17.51
CA VAL A 190 20.99 -10.98 -16.27
C VAL A 190 21.90 -10.46 -15.15
N ALA A 191 21.30 -9.85 -14.14
CA ALA A 191 22.02 -9.44 -12.94
C ALA A 191 21.68 -10.39 -11.76
N TRP A 192 22.67 -10.62 -10.90
CA TRP A 192 22.53 -11.40 -9.70
C TRP A 192 22.95 -10.57 -8.49
N TRP A 193 22.07 -10.54 -7.48
CA TRP A 193 22.28 -9.78 -6.26
C TRP A 193 22.22 -10.72 -5.06
N GLY A 194 23.28 -10.76 -4.26
CA GLY A 194 23.29 -11.51 -3.02
C GLY A 194 22.61 -10.74 -1.89
N PHE A 195 21.88 -11.42 -1.04
CA PHE A 195 21.30 -10.83 0.17
C PHE A 195 21.39 -11.82 1.35
N THR A 196 21.31 -11.27 2.55
CA THR A 196 21.00 -12.01 3.76
C THR A 196 19.55 -11.74 4.15
N TYR A 197 18.90 -12.71 4.80
CA TYR A 197 17.54 -12.52 5.27
C TYR A 197 17.30 -13.21 6.62
N ASN A 198 16.31 -12.67 7.35
CA ASN A 198 15.68 -13.37 8.47
C ASN A 198 14.18 -13.03 8.50
N PHE A 199 13.40 -13.94 9.05
CA PHE A 199 11.97 -13.72 9.28
C PHE A 199 11.74 -13.34 10.73
N ASP A 200 11.13 -12.19 10.95
CA ASP A 200 10.49 -11.84 12.22
C ASP A 200 9.07 -12.39 12.18
N VAL A 201 8.90 -13.60 12.73
CA VAL A 201 7.61 -14.32 12.71
C VAL A 201 6.54 -13.57 13.51
N VAL A 202 6.95 -12.87 14.58
CA VAL A 202 6.01 -12.17 15.48
C VAL A 202 5.42 -10.94 14.78
N ASN A 203 6.25 -10.18 14.09
CA ASN A 203 5.84 -8.95 13.39
C ASN A 203 5.51 -9.20 11.90
N GLN A 204 5.65 -10.44 11.43
CA GLN A 204 5.41 -10.83 10.04
C GLN A 204 6.26 -10.02 9.04
N ILE A 205 7.51 -9.80 9.38
CA ILE A 205 8.45 -9.01 8.60
C ILE A 205 9.56 -9.91 8.05
N LEU A 206 9.85 -9.78 6.77
CA LEU A 206 11.06 -10.31 6.16
C LEU A 206 12.12 -9.23 6.13
N ASN A 207 13.16 -9.37 6.96
CA ASN A 207 14.31 -8.50 6.88
C ASN A 207 15.25 -8.99 5.79
N ILE A 208 15.49 -8.21 4.76
CA ILE A 208 16.44 -8.48 3.68
C ILE A 208 17.53 -7.43 3.71
N SER A 209 18.77 -7.85 3.56
CA SER A 209 19.92 -6.94 3.47
C SER A 209 20.78 -7.31 2.27
N PHE A 210 20.84 -6.41 1.29
CA PHE A 210 21.71 -6.50 0.13
C PHE A 210 23.07 -5.88 0.41
N GLU A 211 24.14 -6.48 -0.10
CA GLU A 211 25.47 -5.90 -0.07
C GLU A 211 25.59 -4.85 -1.20
N THR A 212 25.87 -3.59 -0.84
CA THR A 212 26.02 -2.51 -1.81
C THR A 212 27.47 -2.31 -2.27
N VAL A 213 27.64 -1.54 -3.34
CA VAL A 213 28.96 -1.28 -3.96
C VAL A 213 29.90 -0.54 -3.00
N ASP A 214 29.37 0.33 -2.15
CA ASP A 214 30.12 1.10 -1.15
C ASP A 214 30.42 0.30 0.13
N GLY A 215 29.87 -0.91 0.25
CA GLY A 215 30.05 -1.82 1.37
C GLY A 215 29.08 -1.59 2.53
N SER A 216 28.19 -0.61 2.44
CA SER A 216 27.08 -0.45 3.40
C SER A 216 25.95 -1.39 3.05
N PRO A 217 25.33 -2.11 4.02
CA PRO A 217 24.18 -2.96 3.71
C PRO A 217 22.95 -2.08 3.40
N GLU A 218 22.29 -2.35 2.29
CA GLU A 218 20.98 -1.78 2.01
C GLU A 218 19.90 -2.75 2.50
N SER A 219 19.12 -2.31 3.49
CA SER A 219 18.16 -3.16 4.18
C SER A 219 16.73 -2.80 3.85
N TYR A 220 15.93 -3.82 3.60
CA TYR A 220 14.49 -3.76 3.37
C TYR A 220 13.81 -4.62 4.42
N SER A 221 12.70 -4.14 4.94
CA SER A 221 11.90 -4.87 5.93
C SER A 221 10.44 -4.92 5.50
N PRO A 222 10.14 -5.55 4.35
CA PRO A 222 8.77 -5.68 3.90
C PRO A 222 7.95 -6.52 4.87
N ALA A 223 6.71 -6.10 5.04
CA ALA A 223 5.70 -6.94 5.64
C ALA A 223 5.41 -8.13 4.73
N VAL A 224 5.29 -9.30 5.30
CA VAL A 224 4.95 -10.53 4.57
C VAL A 224 3.46 -10.77 4.69
N LEU A 225 2.75 -10.60 3.58
CA LEU A 225 1.29 -10.80 3.52
C LEU A 225 0.93 -12.27 3.36
N THR A 226 1.79 -13.03 2.68
CA THR A 226 1.62 -14.46 2.47
C THR A 226 3.00 -15.10 2.36
N ALA A 227 3.19 -16.21 3.06
CA ALA A 227 4.35 -17.08 2.88
C ALA A 227 3.89 -18.52 2.95
N SER A 228 4.03 -19.24 1.85
CA SER A 228 3.78 -20.67 1.75
C SER A 228 4.82 -21.33 0.86
N ASP A 229 4.73 -22.64 0.69
CA ASP A 229 5.59 -23.36 -0.24
C ASP A 229 5.25 -23.07 -1.72
N SER A 230 4.20 -22.32 -2.00
CA SER A 230 3.69 -22.03 -3.35
C SER A 230 3.56 -20.55 -3.68
N LEU A 231 3.28 -19.70 -2.69
CA LEU A 231 3.04 -18.28 -2.88
C LEU A 231 3.77 -17.45 -1.83
N TYR A 232 4.33 -16.34 -2.27
CA TYR A 232 4.97 -15.34 -1.42
C TYR A 232 4.52 -13.95 -1.86
N ARG A 233 3.99 -13.18 -0.93
CA ARG A 233 3.53 -11.80 -1.16
C ARG A 233 4.14 -10.88 -0.14
N ILE A 234 4.70 -9.79 -0.60
CA ILE A 234 5.30 -8.75 0.25
C ILE A 234 4.69 -7.39 -0.02
N PHE A 235 4.86 -6.54 0.98
CA PHE A 235 4.45 -5.14 0.94
C PHE A 235 5.49 -4.29 1.65
N HIS A 236 5.97 -3.24 1.00
CA HIS A 236 7.04 -2.41 1.53
C HIS A 236 6.77 -0.93 1.30
N GLU A 237 7.04 -0.12 2.33
CA GLU A 237 7.08 1.32 2.24
C GLU A 237 8.54 1.79 2.17
N TYR A 238 8.87 2.50 1.11
CA TYR A 238 10.13 3.21 0.97
C TYR A 238 10.02 4.63 1.52
N LYS A 239 11.13 5.37 1.50
CA LYS A 239 11.14 6.80 1.82
C LYS A 239 10.19 7.57 0.89
N ASP A 240 9.69 8.71 1.39
CA ASP A 240 8.87 9.64 0.60
C ASP A 240 7.49 9.09 0.20
N ASN A 241 6.90 8.24 1.04
CA ASN A 241 5.58 7.64 0.80
C ASN A 241 5.48 6.85 -0.51
N PHE A 242 6.59 6.27 -0.96
CA PHE A 242 6.61 5.35 -2.08
C PHE A 242 6.42 3.92 -1.57
N TRP A 243 5.49 3.20 -2.18
CA TRP A 243 5.07 1.86 -1.79
C TRP A 243 5.30 0.86 -2.90
N GLU A 244 5.62 -0.37 -2.49
CA GLU A 244 5.77 -1.51 -3.39
C GLU A 244 5.00 -2.71 -2.83
N ARG A 245 4.27 -3.40 -3.72
CA ARG A 245 3.69 -4.72 -3.45
C ARG A 245 4.16 -5.67 -4.53
N ALA A 246 4.63 -6.85 -4.13
CA ALA A 246 5.04 -7.89 -5.07
C ALA A 246 4.42 -9.23 -4.71
N ASP A 247 3.90 -9.90 -5.72
CA ASP A 247 3.38 -11.25 -5.67
C ASP A 247 4.34 -12.19 -6.40
N MET A 248 4.73 -13.27 -5.73
CA MET A 248 5.67 -14.23 -6.27
C MET A 248 5.13 -15.66 -6.11
N ARG A 249 5.35 -16.49 -7.12
CA ARG A 249 4.98 -17.91 -7.11
C ARG A 249 6.21 -18.79 -7.11
N LYS A 250 6.16 -19.90 -6.40
CA LYS A 250 7.20 -20.93 -6.47
C LYS A 250 7.29 -21.49 -7.89
N VAL A 251 8.47 -21.40 -8.46
CA VAL A 251 8.80 -21.91 -9.80
C VAL A 251 9.78 -23.09 -9.77
N GLY A 252 10.41 -23.32 -8.63
CA GLY A 252 11.37 -24.42 -8.49
C GLY A 252 11.87 -24.63 -7.06
N THR A 253 12.76 -25.60 -6.97
CA THR A 253 13.53 -25.92 -5.76
C THR A 253 15.01 -25.76 -6.09
N ILE A 254 15.80 -25.26 -5.16
CA ILE A 254 17.21 -25.00 -5.38
C ILE A 254 17.97 -26.33 -5.31
N ASP A 255 18.69 -26.67 -6.38
CA ASP A 255 19.62 -27.78 -6.37
C ASP A 255 20.85 -27.41 -5.51
N PRO A 256 21.28 -28.24 -4.58
CA PRO A 256 22.49 -28.02 -3.77
C PRO A 256 23.74 -27.72 -4.61
N GLY A 257 23.85 -28.29 -5.82
CA GLY A 257 24.97 -28.05 -6.74
C GLY A 257 24.96 -26.69 -7.40
N GLU A 258 23.81 -26.00 -7.48
CA GLU A 258 23.70 -24.66 -8.06
C GLU A 258 24.14 -23.55 -7.11
N LYS A 259 24.14 -23.80 -5.78
CA LYS A 259 24.47 -22.79 -4.75
C LYS A 259 25.83 -22.11 -5.00
N GLU A 260 26.86 -22.88 -5.32
CA GLU A 260 28.20 -22.31 -5.60
C GLU A 260 28.24 -21.44 -6.87
N GLY A 261 27.46 -21.81 -7.89
CA GLY A 261 27.35 -21.04 -9.13
C GLY A 261 26.69 -19.67 -8.92
N MET A 262 25.68 -19.61 -8.05
CA MET A 262 24.99 -18.37 -7.69
C MET A 262 25.94 -17.43 -6.92
N MET A 263 26.69 -17.93 -5.95
CA MET A 263 27.64 -17.14 -5.17
C MET A 263 28.69 -16.45 -6.03
N ARG A 264 29.13 -17.08 -7.13
CA ARG A 264 30.15 -16.52 -8.05
C ARG A 264 29.58 -15.44 -8.97
N LYS A 265 28.26 -15.40 -9.18
CA LYS A 265 27.58 -14.48 -10.09
C LYS A 265 27.04 -13.24 -9.38
N ALA A 266 26.89 -13.30 -8.05
CA ALA A 266 26.31 -12.21 -7.28
C ALA A 266 27.18 -10.95 -7.38
N ALA A 267 26.54 -9.85 -7.77
CA ALA A 267 27.11 -8.51 -7.78
C ALA A 267 26.59 -7.70 -6.57
N LYS A 268 27.20 -6.56 -6.34
CA LYS A 268 26.77 -5.59 -5.33
C LYS A 268 25.79 -4.59 -5.92
N ARG A 269 24.75 -4.25 -5.21
CA ARG A 269 23.73 -3.27 -5.62
C ARG A 269 24.25 -1.83 -5.52
N LYS A 270 23.62 -0.92 -6.26
CA LYS A 270 23.77 0.52 -6.05
C LYS A 270 22.79 0.96 -4.96
N GLU A 271 23.20 1.90 -4.13
CA GLU A 271 22.33 2.47 -3.08
C GLU A 271 21.08 3.12 -3.68
N GLY A 272 19.94 2.98 -3.02
CA GLY A 272 18.66 3.59 -3.40
C GLY A 272 17.89 2.89 -4.50
N GLN A 273 18.28 1.69 -4.92
CA GLN A 273 17.51 0.93 -5.92
C GLN A 273 16.30 0.25 -5.25
N PRO A 274 15.09 0.33 -5.83
CA PRO A 274 13.94 -0.45 -5.40
C PRO A 274 14.25 -1.95 -5.34
N MET A 275 13.55 -2.71 -4.48
CA MET A 275 13.78 -4.17 -4.36
C MET A 275 13.51 -4.85 -5.71
N PHE A 276 12.46 -4.45 -6.40
CA PHE A 276 12.16 -4.86 -7.75
C PHE A 276 12.31 -3.66 -8.68
N MET A 277 13.26 -3.77 -9.64
CA MET A 277 13.44 -2.74 -10.66
C MET A 277 12.47 -3.01 -11.79
N THR A 278 11.61 -2.05 -12.06
CA THR A 278 10.72 -2.03 -13.23
C THR A 278 11.25 -0.98 -14.20
N GLU A 279 11.34 -1.33 -15.47
CA GLU A 279 11.73 -0.38 -16.53
C GLU A 279 10.65 0.69 -16.76
#